data_6479c58266424ec63b2daa950e457a5e
#
_entry.id   6479c58266424ec63b2daa950e457a5e
#
_cell.length_a   1.000
_cell.length_b   1.000
_cell.length_c   1.000
_cell.angle_alpha   90.00
_cell.angle_beta   90.00
_cell.angle_gamma   90.00
#
_symmetry.space_group_name_H-M   'P 1'
#
loop_
_entity.id
_entity.type
_entity.pdbx_description
1 polymer ?
#
loop_
_entity_poly.entity_id
_entity_poly.type
_entity_poly.pdbx_seq_one_letter_code
_entity_poly.pdbx_strand_id
1 'polypeptide(L)'
;MLLDTTYLEQVLRKYKEKVKHIFFGHCHMPLSGSFCGIPVSAPRGTNHAGYPNFSEKYLLSASYLPESYSVIIYNEPSVTVHMVEFGYKGDIIVEGSPDYASWDKGTMKR
;
A
#
# COMPACT_ATOMS: atom_id res chain seq x y z
N MET A 1 4.49 16.98 6.36
CA MET A 1 4.86 16.02 7.43
C MET A 1 4.02 16.34 8.67
N LEU A 2 3.38 15.36 9.26
CA LEU A 2 2.65 15.55 10.51
C LEU A 2 3.65 15.68 11.67
N LEU A 3 3.60 16.79 12.40
CA LEU A 3 4.51 17.06 13.50
C LEU A 3 3.91 16.71 14.88
N ASP A 4 2.59 16.68 14.98
CA ASP A 4 1.88 16.34 16.20
C ASP A 4 1.30 14.93 16.16
N THR A 5 2.20 13.96 16.28
CA THR A 5 1.82 12.55 16.32
C THR A 5 1.12 12.16 17.62
N THR A 6 1.42 12.85 18.72
CA THR A 6 0.81 12.56 20.04
C THR A 6 -0.69 12.84 20.03
N TYR A 7 -1.11 13.96 19.45
CA TYR A 7 -2.52 14.27 19.34
C TYR A 7 -3.26 13.27 18.43
N LEU A 8 -2.68 12.95 17.29
CA LEU A 8 -3.24 11.94 16.40
C LEU A 8 -3.36 10.58 17.11
N GLU A 9 -2.34 10.17 17.85
CA GLU A 9 -2.37 8.93 18.62
C GLU A 9 -3.53 8.91 19.62
N GLN A 10 -3.74 9.98 20.35
CA GLN A 10 -4.85 10.11 21.32
C GLN A 10 -6.20 9.94 20.62
N VAL A 11 -6.41 10.59 19.48
CA VAL A 11 -7.65 10.49 18.72
C VAL A 11 -7.86 9.07 18.20
N LEU A 12 -6.83 8.45 17.64
CA LEU A 12 -6.92 7.10 17.09
C LEU A 12 -7.17 6.05 18.16
N ARG A 13 -6.55 6.18 19.33
CA ARG A 13 -6.82 5.27 20.45
C ARG A 13 -8.26 5.36 20.92
N LYS A 14 -8.81 6.58 20.97
CA LYS A 14 -10.20 6.82 21.35
C LYS A 14 -11.21 6.20 20.38
N TYR A 15 -10.92 6.25 19.09
CA TYR A 15 -11.82 5.80 18.03
C TYR A 15 -11.35 4.54 17.29
N LYS A 16 -10.45 3.79 17.89
CA LYS A 16 -9.82 2.61 17.29
C LYS A 16 -10.81 1.63 16.66
N GLU A 17 -11.94 1.36 17.33
CA GLU A 17 -12.95 0.42 16.85
C GLU A 17 -13.70 0.92 15.60
N LYS A 18 -13.60 2.21 15.29
CA LYS A 18 -14.26 2.82 14.14
C LYS A 18 -13.32 3.04 12.95
N VAL A 19 -12.02 2.97 13.16
CA VAL A 19 -11.01 3.22 12.11
C VAL A 19 -10.44 1.89 11.66
N LYS A 20 -10.69 1.51 10.43
CA LYS A 20 -10.24 0.22 9.87
C LYS A 20 -8.92 0.29 9.15
N HIS A 21 -8.59 1.43 8.58
CA HIS A 21 -7.36 1.62 7.82
C HIS A 21 -7.01 3.11 7.73
N ILE A 22 -5.74 3.43 7.66
CA ILE A 22 -5.25 4.79 7.46
C ILE A 22 -4.46 4.83 6.15
N PHE A 23 -4.84 5.77 5.28
CA PHE A 23 -4.13 6.05 4.04
C PHE A 23 -3.35 7.34 4.17
N PHE A 24 -2.15 7.37 3.67
CA PHE A 24 -1.32 8.56 3.68
C PHE A 24 -0.52 8.70 2.38
N GLY A 25 0.11 9.84 2.21
CA GLY A 25 0.91 10.16 1.05
C GLY A 25 2.18 10.89 1.44
N HIS A 26 2.73 11.67 0.52
CA HIS A 26 3.92 12.52 0.68
C HIS A 26 5.25 11.77 0.71
N CYS A 27 5.30 10.53 1.17
CA CYS A 27 6.54 9.77 1.29
C CYS A 27 7.14 9.34 -0.05
N HIS A 28 6.33 9.31 -1.11
CA HIS A 28 6.72 8.88 -2.46
C HIS A 28 7.26 7.44 -2.53
N MET A 29 7.02 6.65 -1.49
CA MET A 29 7.44 5.25 -1.37
C MET A 29 6.24 4.38 -1.03
N PRO A 30 6.18 3.13 -1.53
CA PRO A 30 5.15 2.20 -1.10
C PRO A 30 5.45 1.79 0.34
N LEU A 31 4.51 2.06 1.22
CA LEU A 31 4.63 1.74 2.64
C LEU A 31 3.39 1.01 3.12
N SER A 32 3.60 0.01 3.94
CA SER A 32 2.55 -0.64 4.70
C SER A 32 3.05 -0.92 6.12
N GLY A 33 2.16 -0.81 7.08
CA GLY A 33 2.49 -1.01 8.48
C GLY A 33 1.28 -0.84 9.37
N SER A 34 1.51 -0.46 10.61
CA SER A 34 0.44 -0.15 11.56
C SER A 34 0.81 1.04 12.44
N PHE A 35 -0.21 1.79 12.83
CA PHE A 35 -0.10 2.84 13.81
C PHE A 35 -1.25 2.72 14.82
N CYS A 36 -0.93 2.65 16.11
CA CYS A 36 -1.91 2.36 17.18
C CYS A 36 -2.71 1.08 16.94
N GLY A 37 -2.12 0.07 16.32
CA GLY A 37 -2.80 -1.17 15.96
C GLY A 37 -3.74 -1.08 14.76
N ILE A 38 -3.76 0.05 14.06
CA ILE A 38 -4.58 0.27 12.86
C ILE A 38 -3.67 0.11 11.64
N PRO A 39 -4.04 -0.69 10.63
CA PRO A 39 -3.27 -0.81 9.40
C PRO A 39 -3.12 0.53 8.69
N VAL A 40 -1.93 0.80 8.17
CA VAL A 40 -1.64 2.00 7.38
C VAL A 40 -0.99 1.63 6.07
N SER A 41 -1.24 2.41 5.03
CA SER A 41 -0.56 2.21 3.74
C SER A 41 -0.46 3.48 2.92
N ALA A 42 0.54 3.52 2.05
CA ALA A 42 0.73 4.58 1.06
C ALA A 42 1.25 3.99 -0.25
N PRO A 43 0.82 4.50 -1.41
CA PRO A 43 1.43 4.19 -2.70
C PRO A 43 2.71 5.02 -2.91
N ARG A 44 3.38 4.80 -4.04
CA ARG A 44 4.38 5.74 -4.54
C ARG A 44 3.74 7.07 -4.92
N GLY A 45 4.56 8.09 -5.15
CA GLY A 45 4.07 9.36 -5.67
C GLY A 45 3.55 9.24 -7.11
N THR A 46 2.74 10.20 -7.50
CA THR A 46 2.18 10.28 -8.86
C THR A 46 3.05 11.07 -9.83
N ASN A 47 4.15 11.66 -9.37
CA ASN A 47 5.07 12.45 -10.18
C ASN A 47 6.52 11.92 -10.15
N HIS A 48 6.93 11.31 -9.07
CA HIS A 48 8.21 10.61 -8.95
C HIS A 48 8.15 9.65 -7.76
N ALA A 49 8.98 8.62 -7.80
CA ALA A 49 9.12 7.67 -6.71
C ALA A 49 10.27 8.07 -5.78
N GLY A 50 10.09 7.89 -4.49
CA GLY A 50 11.16 7.88 -3.52
C GLY A 50 11.90 6.55 -3.55
N TYR A 51 13.17 6.54 -3.20
CA TYR A 51 13.96 5.34 -3.04
C TYR A 51 14.29 5.15 -1.55
N PRO A 52 14.02 3.98 -0.96
CA PRO A 52 14.29 3.74 0.46
C PRO A 52 15.80 3.86 0.74
N ASN A 53 16.13 4.63 1.76
CA ASN A 53 17.51 4.74 2.24
C ASN A 53 17.51 4.54 3.75
N PHE A 54 18.02 3.43 4.20
CA PHE A 54 18.05 3.05 5.62
C PHE A 54 19.39 3.36 6.30
N SER A 55 20.39 3.80 5.53
CA SER A 55 21.73 4.07 6.04
C SER A 55 22.03 5.53 6.30
N GLU A 56 21.41 6.44 5.53
CA GLU A 56 21.69 7.88 5.59
C GLU A 56 20.44 8.66 6.04
N LYS A 57 20.45 9.06 7.29
CA LYS A 57 19.28 9.65 7.96
C LYS A 57 18.72 10.91 7.28
N TYR A 58 19.57 11.71 6.66
CA TYR A 58 19.18 13.00 6.09
C TYR A 58 19.19 13.03 4.56
N LEU A 59 19.46 11.91 3.92
CA LEU A 59 19.50 11.83 2.47
C LEU A 59 18.15 11.40 1.91
N LEU A 60 17.53 12.29 1.15
CA LEU A 60 16.34 11.97 0.38
C LEU A 60 16.78 11.44 -0.99
N SER A 61 16.27 10.28 -1.34
CA SER A 61 16.59 9.64 -2.62
C SER A 61 15.34 9.54 -3.47
N ALA A 62 15.47 9.86 -4.75
CA ALA A 62 14.42 9.69 -5.75
C ALA A 62 14.82 8.61 -6.76
N SER A 63 13.85 8.10 -7.51
CA SER A 63 14.07 7.08 -8.51
C SER A 63 13.12 7.23 -9.69
N TYR A 64 13.45 6.56 -10.81
CA TYR A 64 12.59 6.42 -11.97
C TYR A 64 11.68 5.17 -11.91
N LEU A 65 11.46 4.64 -10.73
CA LEU A 65 10.46 3.58 -10.55
C LEU A 65 9.08 4.09 -10.97
N PRO A 66 8.21 3.21 -11.46
CA PRO A 66 6.87 3.61 -11.86
C PRO A 66 6.13 4.32 -10.74
N GLU A 67 5.40 5.35 -11.09
CA GLU A 67 4.49 6.04 -10.21
C GLU A 67 3.31 5.11 -9.88
N SER A 68 2.60 5.37 -8.80
CA SER A 68 1.46 4.56 -8.43
C SER A 68 0.38 5.32 -7.68
N TYR A 69 -0.81 4.73 -7.70
CA TYR A 69 -1.93 5.12 -6.85
C TYR A 69 -2.53 3.87 -6.20
N SER A 70 -3.35 4.06 -5.19
CA SER A 70 -4.05 2.96 -4.53
C SER A 70 -5.49 2.87 -4.98
N VAL A 71 -5.93 1.65 -5.30
CA VAL A 71 -7.35 1.30 -5.44
C VAL A 71 -7.76 0.57 -4.17
N ILE A 72 -8.77 1.12 -3.49
CA ILE A 72 -9.25 0.59 -2.22
C ILE A 72 -10.57 -0.10 -2.46
N ILE A 73 -10.63 -1.39 -2.15
CA ILE A 73 -11.86 -2.17 -2.16
C ILE A 73 -12.25 -2.43 -0.72
N TYR A 74 -13.42 -1.94 -0.35
CA TYR A 74 -13.94 -2.01 1.00
C TYR A 74 -15.25 -2.78 1.04
N ASN A 75 -15.35 -3.67 2.02
CA ASN A 75 -16.59 -4.22 2.51
C ASN A 75 -16.50 -4.39 4.04
N GLU A 76 -17.62 -4.71 4.71
CA GLU A 76 -17.62 -4.76 6.19
C GLU A 76 -16.54 -5.64 6.81
N PRO A 77 -16.24 -6.86 6.33
CA PRO A 77 -15.20 -7.66 6.95
C PRO A 77 -13.78 -7.31 6.49
N SER A 78 -13.61 -6.53 5.41
CA SER A 78 -12.27 -6.34 4.85
C SER A 78 -12.03 -5.00 4.19
N VAL A 79 -10.75 -4.62 4.18
CA VAL A 79 -10.21 -3.53 3.35
C VAL A 79 -9.06 -4.12 2.55
N THR A 80 -9.15 -4.05 1.23
CA THR A 80 -8.08 -4.48 0.33
C THR A 80 -7.53 -3.27 -0.41
N VAL A 81 -6.20 -3.15 -0.39
CA VAL A 81 -5.51 -2.03 -1.01
C VAL A 81 -4.67 -2.57 -2.16
N HIS A 82 -5.03 -2.18 -3.39
CA HIS A 82 -4.24 -2.48 -4.57
C HIS A 82 -3.38 -1.28 -4.92
N MET A 83 -2.08 -1.46 -4.97
CA MET A 83 -1.18 -0.47 -5.54
C MET A 83 -1.14 -0.67 -7.05
N VAL A 84 -1.62 0.31 -7.80
CA VAL A 84 -1.63 0.28 -9.26
C VAL A 84 -0.49 1.15 -9.77
N GLU A 85 0.46 0.53 -10.42
CA GLU A 85 1.58 1.24 -11.05
C GLU A 85 1.18 1.71 -12.45
N PHE A 86 1.58 2.91 -12.81
CA PHE A 86 1.42 3.44 -14.16
C PHE A 86 2.78 3.95 -14.67
N GLY A 87 2.86 4.23 -15.96
CA GLY A 87 4.15 4.58 -16.59
C GLY A 87 5.09 3.39 -16.79
N TYR A 88 4.66 2.17 -16.47
CA TYR A 88 5.41 0.97 -16.80
C TYR A 88 5.39 0.73 -18.32
N LYS A 89 6.56 0.56 -18.90
CA LYS A 89 6.76 0.41 -20.36
C LYS A 89 7.25 -0.96 -20.78
N GLY A 90 7.28 -1.91 -19.86
CA GLY A 90 7.68 -3.28 -20.14
C GLY A 90 6.53 -4.13 -20.67
N ASP A 91 6.85 -5.36 -21.00
CA ASP A 91 5.88 -6.33 -21.49
C ASP A 91 4.93 -6.79 -20.39
N ILE A 92 3.67 -7.02 -20.76
CA ILE A 92 2.69 -7.65 -19.90
C ILE A 92 2.53 -9.09 -20.36
N ILE A 93 2.79 -10.03 -19.47
CA ILE A 93 2.62 -11.45 -19.72
C ILE A 93 1.18 -11.81 -19.39
N VAL A 94 0.47 -12.36 -20.36
CA VAL A 94 -0.89 -12.86 -20.18
C VAL A 94 -0.82 -14.36 -19.97
N GLU A 95 -1.16 -14.79 -18.77
CA GLU A 95 -1.11 -16.22 -18.42
C GLU A 95 -2.41 -16.98 -18.76
N GLY A 96 -3.42 -16.29 -19.26
CA GLY A 96 -4.73 -16.87 -19.57
C GLY A 96 -5.71 -16.72 -18.41
N SER A 97 -6.90 -17.31 -18.58
CA SER A 97 -7.93 -17.31 -17.55
C SER A 97 -7.80 -18.55 -16.67
N PRO A 98 -7.68 -18.42 -15.34
CA PRO A 98 -7.65 -19.59 -14.48
C PRO A 98 -9.01 -20.30 -14.50
N ASP A 99 -9.00 -21.62 -14.66
CA ASP A 99 -10.18 -22.46 -14.50
C ASP A 99 -10.37 -22.80 -13.01
N TYR A 100 -11.08 -21.93 -12.30
CA TYR A 100 -11.36 -22.14 -10.88
C TYR A 100 -12.24 -23.35 -10.60
N ALA A 101 -12.98 -23.84 -11.60
CA ALA A 101 -13.82 -25.04 -11.44
C ALA A 101 -12.99 -26.32 -11.34
N SER A 102 -11.77 -26.31 -11.89
CA SER A 102 -10.82 -27.43 -11.78
C SER A 102 -10.00 -27.41 -10.49
N TRP A 103 -10.10 -26.36 -9.70
CA TRP A 103 -9.42 -26.25 -8.41
C TRP A 103 -10.17 -27.09 -7.38
N ASP A 104 -9.86 -28.35 -7.35
CA ASP A 104 -10.44 -29.21 -6.34
C ASP A 104 -9.82 -28.94 -4.97
N LYS A 105 -10.62 -29.20 -3.96
CA LYS A 105 -10.37 -29.03 -2.53
C LYS A 105 -9.06 -29.69 -2.10
N GLY A 106 -7.95 -29.00 -2.30
CA GLY A 106 -6.63 -29.42 -1.85
C GLY A 106 -5.69 -29.97 -2.93
N THR A 107 -6.09 -30.04 -4.19
CA THR A 107 -5.21 -30.40 -5.31
C THR A 107 -5.09 -29.25 -6.29
N MET A 108 -4.18 -28.34 -6.05
CA MET A 108 -3.67 -27.50 -7.15
C MET A 108 -2.83 -28.41 -8.07
N LYS A 109 -3.32 -28.68 -9.27
CA LYS A 109 -2.45 -29.18 -10.33
C LYS A 109 -1.52 -28.06 -10.74
N ARG A 110 -0.26 -28.23 -10.41
CA ARG A 110 0.82 -27.36 -10.91
C ARG A 110 1.12 -27.70 -12.36
#